data_de73e61408075dc3f86932c5727a7842
#
_entry.id   de73e61408075dc3f86932c5727a7842
#
_cell.length_a   1.000
_cell.length_b   1.000
_cell.length_c   1.000
_cell.angle_alpha   90.00
_cell.angle_beta   90.00
_cell.angle_gamma   90.00
#
_symmetry.space_group_name_H-M   'P 1'
#
loop_
_entity.id
_entity.type
_entity.pdbx_description
1 polymer ?
#
loop_
_entity_poly.entity_id
_entity_poly.type
_entity_poly.pdbx_seq_one_letter_code
_entity_poly.pdbx_strand_id
1 'polypeptide(L)'
;MSQACNIRIVAAEQGGYRLTTQQQINLPRSEVFSFFADAMQLERITPPFLDFSVLTPQPIEMRAGLLLDYKLYLHRIPIKWRTKINVWDPPFRFVDSQLRGPYKHWHHEHVFEEIDGGRKTLVKDNVHYVPRGGLIVHKYFVKPDLLKIFQYRQDRIREIFGEQDRAIEVSRCASFTVDSQG
;
A
#
# COMPACT_ATOMS: atom_id res chain seq x y z
N MET A 1 -1.71 19.02 12.38
CA MET A 1 -0.55 19.30 11.50
C MET A 1 -0.59 18.30 10.34
N SER A 2 -0.77 18.76 9.11
CA SER A 2 -0.77 17.90 7.92
C SER A 2 0.62 17.28 7.78
N GLN A 3 0.74 15.96 7.95
CA GLN A 3 1.96 15.26 7.59
C GLN A 3 2.16 15.42 6.08
N ALA A 4 3.23 16.09 5.69
CA ALA A 4 3.56 16.30 4.29
C ALA A 4 3.62 14.93 3.58
N CYS A 5 2.94 14.84 2.46
CA CYS A 5 3.02 13.68 1.57
C CYS A 5 4.48 13.48 1.16
N ASN A 6 5.08 12.37 1.59
CA ASN A 6 6.50 12.10 1.39
C ASN A 6 6.72 11.09 0.26
N ILE A 7 6.11 11.35 -0.91
CA ILE A 7 6.29 10.53 -2.11
C ILE A 7 7.44 11.11 -2.94
N ARG A 8 8.47 10.30 -3.16
CA ARG A 8 9.63 10.67 -3.99
C ARG A 8 9.76 9.72 -5.16
N ILE A 9 10.01 10.26 -6.34
CA ILE A 9 10.35 9.49 -7.55
C ILE A 9 11.66 10.04 -8.10
N VAL A 10 12.69 9.18 -8.12
CA VAL A 10 14.04 9.50 -8.60
C VAL A 10 14.50 8.46 -9.63
N ALA A 11 15.47 8.79 -10.46
CA ALA A 11 16.12 7.81 -11.30
C ALA A 11 16.86 6.78 -10.44
N ALA A 12 16.82 5.50 -10.83
CA ALA A 12 17.52 4.42 -10.16
C ALA A 12 18.85 4.13 -10.87
N GLU A 13 19.91 3.85 -10.09
CA GLU A 13 21.26 3.57 -10.62
C GLU A 13 21.28 2.36 -11.56
N GLN A 14 20.49 1.33 -11.25
CA GLN A 14 20.32 0.12 -12.07
C GLN A 14 19.39 0.31 -13.28
N GLY A 15 19.01 1.56 -13.58
CA GLY A 15 18.06 1.90 -14.62
C GLY A 15 16.61 1.92 -14.15
N GLY A 16 15.76 2.66 -14.86
CA GLY A 16 14.38 2.93 -14.45
C GLY A 16 14.29 3.96 -13.34
N TYR A 17 13.33 3.77 -12.43
CA TYR A 17 13.00 4.74 -11.38
C TYR A 17 12.71 4.05 -10.06
N ARG A 18 12.96 4.76 -8.97
CA ARG A 18 12.58 4.38 -7.62
C ARG A 18 11.54 5.34 -7.08
N LEU A 19 10.39 4.79 -6.66
CA LEU A 19 9.39 5.50 -5.89
C LEU A 19 9.51 5.07 -4.45
N THR A 20 9.54 6.03 -3.53
CA THR A 20 9.53 5.76 -2.08
C THR A 20 8.42 6.56 -1.42
N THR A 21 7.77 5.93 -0.45
CA THR A 21 6.82 6.60 0.44
C THR A 21 7.06 6.22 1.89
N GLN A 22 6.61 7.06 2.80
CA GLN A 22 6.57 6.77 4.22
C GLN A 22 5.29 7.33 4.82
N GLN A 23 4.66 6.55 5.71
CA GLN A 23 3.46 6.98 6.42
C GLN A 23 3.47 6.42 7.83
N GLN A 24 3.25 7.29 8.81
CA GLN A 24 3.05 6.88 10.20
C GLN A 24 1.57 6.56 10.44
N ILE A 25 1.32 5.44 11.11
CA ILE A 25 0.00 4.98 11.54
C ILE A 25 0.04 4.80 13.06
N ASN A 26 -0.97 5.32 13.77
CA ASN A 26 -1.03 5.28 15.24
C ASN A 26 -1.64 3.97 15.76
N LEU A 27 -1.18 2.85 15.22
CA LEU A 27 -1.57 1.50 15.62
C LEU A 27 -0.35 0.58 15.68
N PRO A 28 -0.41 -0.49 16.48
CA PRO A 28 0.63 -1.52 16.53
C PRO A 28 0.86 -2.19 15.17
N ARG A 29 2.10 -2.61 14.93
CA ARG A 29 2.52 -3.22 13.67
C ARG A 29 1.67 -4.42 13.24
N SER A 30 1.30 -5.28 14.17
CA SER A 30 0.48 -6.47 13.89
C SER A 30 -0.88 -6.10 13.31
N GLU A 31 -1.52 -5.06 13.83
CA GLU A 31 -2.82 -4.59 13.33
C GLU A 31 -2.69 -3.96 11.95
N VAL A 32 -1.68 -3.11 11.77
CA VAL A 32 -1.41 -2.48 10.46
C VAL A 32 -1.07 -3.55 9.42
N PHE A 33 -0.15 -4.48 9.76
CA PHE A 33 0.23 -5.55 8.85
C PHE A 33 -0.96 -6.42 8.45
N SER A 34 -1.86 -6.76 9.37
CA SER A 34 -3.04 -7.58 9.09
C SER A 34 -3.95 -6.96 8.04
N PHE A 35 -4.07 -5.63 8.00
CA PHE A 35 -4.79 -4.93 6.94
C PHE A 35 -4.12 -5.10 5.58
N PHE A 36 -2.80 -4.94 5.50
CA PHE A 36 -2.05 -5.08 4.24
C PHE A 36 -1.90 -6.55 3.81
N ALA A 37 -2.04 -7.50 4.74
CA ALA A 37 -2.04 -8.93 4.48
C ALA A 37 -3.32 -9.44 3.81
N ASP A 38 -4.39 -8.67 3.83
CA ASP A 38 -5.62 -8.98 3.13
C ASP A 38 -5.62 -8.34 1.73
N ALA A 39 -5.48 -9.18 0.68
CA ALA A 39 -5.45 -8.71 -0.70
C ALA A 39 -6.72 -7.93 -1.11
N MET A 40 -7.87 -8.17 -0.45
CA MET A 40 -9.11 -7.46 -0.73
C MET A 40 -9.07 -5.99 -0.28
N GLN A 41 -8.21 -5.65 0.68
CA GLN A 41 -8.04 -4.25 1.10
C GLN A 41 -7.43 -3.38 0.00
N LEU A 42 -6.75 -3.98 -1.01
CA LEU A 42 -6.24 -3.24 -2.16
C LEU A 42 -7.34 -2.46 -2.90
N GLU A 43 -8.55 -3.02 -3.01
CA GLU A 43 -9.68 -2.33 -3.64
C GLU A 43 -10.06 -1.05 -2.89
N ARG A 44 -9.96 -1.07 -1.56
CA ARG A 44 -10.32 0.06 -0.69
C ARG A 44 -9.31 1.21 -0.74
N ILE A 45 -8.04 0.90 -1.03
CA ILE A 45 -6.94 1.87 -1.08
C ILE A 45 -6.45 2.17 -2.51
N THR A 46 -7.18 1.67 -3.52
CA THR A 46 -6.91 1.96 -4.93
C THR A 46 -7.89 3.01 -5.45
N PRO A 47 -7.42 4.03 -6.20
CA PRO A 47 -8.30 5.08 -6.71
C PRO A 47 -9.44 4.56 -7.56
N PRO A 48 -10.68 5.09 -7.42
CA PRO A 48 -11.85 4.64 -8.18
C PRO A 48 -11.69 4.77 -9.70
N PHE A 49 -10.88 5.73 -10.18
CA PHE A 49 -10.67 5.92 -11.62
C PHE A 49 -9.90 4.77 -12.28
N LEU A 50 -9.27 3.88 -11.49
CA LEU A 50 -8.61 2.69 -11.98
C LEU A 50 -9.57 1.50 -12.16
N ASP A 51 -10.81 1.57 -11.64
CA ASP A 51 -11.77 0.47 -11.68
C ASP A 51 -11.11 -0.89 -11.37
N PHE A 52 -10.41 -0.89 -10.24
CA PHE A 52 -9.55 -2.00 -9.83
C PHE A 52 -10.37 -3.13 -9.22
N SER A 53 -10.07 -4.36 -9.60
CA SER A 53 -10.69 -5.55 -9.02
C SER A 53 -9.71 -6.71 -8.88
N VAL A 54 -9.80 -7.43 -7.76
CA VAL A 54 -9.08 -8.68 -7.51
C VAL A 54 -9.78 -9.81 -8.25
N LEU A 55 -9.06 -10.53 -9.12
CA LEU A 55 -9.58 -11.65 -9.91
C LEU A 55 -9.24 -13.02 -9.30
N THR A 56 -8.27 -13.05 -8.39
CA THR A 56 -7.88 -14.29 -7.69
C THR A 56 -9.06 -14.78 -6.85
N PRO A 57 -9.48 -16.06 -6.99
CA PRO A 57 -10.57 -16.62 -6.21
C PRO A 57 -10.29 -16.57 -4.70
N GLN A 58 -11.33 -16.34 -3.91
CA GLN A 58 -11.27 -16.39 -2.44
C GLN A 58 -11.56 -17.79 -1.92
N PRO A 59 -11.04 -18.17 -0.73
CA PRO A 59 -10.19 -17.38 0.17
C PRO A 59 -8.74 -17.25 -0.34
N ILE A 60 -8.09 -16.09 -0.09
CA ILE A 60 -6.73 -15.83 -0.48
C ILE A 60 -5.82 -15.96 0.75
N GLU A 61 -4.98 -16.98 0.78
CA GLU A 61 -3.96 -17.15 1.82
C GLU A 61 -2.64 -16.55 1.36
N MET A 62 -2.26 -15.43 1.97
CA MET A 62 -1.02 -14.73 1.63
C MET A 62 0.21 -15.54 2.06
N ARG A 63 1.14 -15.74 1.13
CA ARG A 63 2.39 -16.48 1.34
C ARG A 63 3.39 -16.20 0.23
N ALA A 64 4.66 -16.52 0.46
CA ALA A 64 5.66 -16.49 -0.59
C ALA A 64 5.29 -17.46 -1.73
N GLY A 65 5.48 -17.01 -2.98
CA GLY A 65 5.13 -17.75 -4.18
C GLY A 65 3.69 -17.58 -4.66
N LEU A 66 2.78 -16.99 -3.87
CA LEU A 66 1.40 -16.73 -4.27
C LEU A 66 1.36 -15.85 -5.52
N LEU A 67 0.45 -16.19 -6.43
CA LEU A 67 0.12 -15.39 -7.61
C LEU A 67 -1.23 -14.70 -7.39
N LEU A 68 -1.25 -13.40 -7.60
CA LEU A 68 -2.45 -12.58 -7.52
C LEU A 68 -2.74 -11.96 -8.88
N ASP A 69 -3.97 -12.12 -9.33
CA ASP A 69 -4.46 -11.55 -10.57
C ASP A 69 -5.41 -10.38 -10.29
N TYR A 70 -5.18 -9.28 -11.00
CA TYR A 70 -5.98 -8.07 -10.94
C TYR A 70 -6.43 -7.62 -12.32
N LYS A 71 -7.50 -6.87 -12.34
CA LYS A 71 -7.95 -6.07 -13.48
C LYS A 71 -8.01 -4.63 -13.05
N LEU A 72 -7.53 -3.74 -13.88
CA LEU A 72 -7.64 -2.29 -13.68
C LEU A 72 -7.70 -1.57 -15.04
N TYR A 73 -8.07 -0.30 -15.02
CA TYR A 73 -8.07 0.54 -16.20
C TYR A 73 -7.07 1.69 -16.04
N LEU A 74 -6.18 1.85 -17.02
CA LEU A 74 -5.31 3.03 -17.15
C LEU A 74 -5.75 3.82 -18.38
N HIS A 75 -6.18 5.06 -18.19
CA HIS A 75 -6.68 5.91 -19.27
C HIS A 75 -7.75 5.22 -20.14
N ARG A 76 -8.67 4.49 -19.50
CA ARG A 76 -9.75 3.66 -20.11
C ARG A 76 -9.25 2.39 -20.84
N ILE A 77 -7.96 2.09 -20.80
CA ILE A 77 -7.40 0.87 -21.36
C ILE A 77 -7.40 -0.23 -20.31
N PRO A 78 -8.07 -1.38 -20.55
CA PRO A 78 -8.09 -2.48 -19.61
C PRO A 78 -6.71 -3.13 -19.49
N ILE A 79 -6.22 -3.29 -18.28
CA ILE A 79 -4.95 -3.92 -17.95
C ILE A 79 -5.23 -5.16 -17.11
N LYS A 80 -4.72 -6.31 -17.53
CA LYS A 80 -4.60 -7.49 -16.68
C LYS A 80 -3.24 -7.46 -16.02
N TRP A 81 -3.22 -7.49 -14.70
CA TRP A 81 -2.00 -7.45 -13.91
C TRP A 81 -1.86 -8.74 -13.13
N ARG A 82 -0.72 -9.41 -13.24
CA ARG A 82 -0.37 -10.56 -12.40
C ARG A 82 0.85 -10.23 -11.57
N THR A 83 0.70 -10.40 -10.26
CA THR A 83 1.74 -10.21 -9.25
C THR A 83 2.13 -11.56 -8.64
N LYS A 84 3.41 -11.69 -8.30
CA LYS A 84 3.93 -12.78 -7.47
C LYS A 84 4.42 -12.19 -6.15
N ILE A 85 4.02 -12.78 -5.04
CA ILE A 85 4.60 -12.48 -3.73
C ILE A 85 5.96 -13.19 -3.64
N ASN A 86 7.05 -12.43 -3.66
CA ASN A 86 8.41 -12.97 -3.64
C ASN A 86 8.89 -13.27 -2.23
N VAL A 87 8.56 -12.36 -1.29
CA VAL A 87 8.90 -12.48 0.14
C VAL A 87 7.63 -12.30 0.94
N TRP A 88 7.45 -13.11 1.96
CA TRP A 88 6.37 -13.01 2.93
C TRP A 88 6.96 -13.21 4.32
N ASP A 89 7.14 -12.13 5.07
CA ASP A 89 7.83 -12.09 6.36
C ASP A 89 6.99 -11.28 7.38
N PRO A 90 5.85 -11.86 7.82
CA PRO A 90 4.94 -11.20 8.75
C PRO A 90 5.56 -11.09 10.16
N PRO A 91 5.32 -10.00 10.90
CA PRO A 91 4.61 -8.79 10.50
C PRO A 91 5.55 -7.68 10.01
N PHE A 92 6.72 -8.02 9.48
CA PHE A 92 7.80 -7.07 9.21
C PHE A 92 7.76 -6.50 7.80
N ARG A 93 7.56 -7.37 6.80
CA ARG A 93 7.59 -6.96 5.39
C ARG A 93 6.98 -8.00 4.46
N PHE A 94 6.67 -7.56 3.25
CA PHE A 94 6.48 -8.42 2.11
C PHE A 94 6.95 -7.73 0.83
N VAL A 95 7.22 -8.54 -0.19
CA VAL A 95 7.72 -8.06 -1.48
C VAL A 95 6.90 -8.71 -2.58
N ASP A 96 6.44 -7.90 -3.51
CA ASP A 96 5.76 -8.35 -4.70
C ASP A 96 6.43 -7.88 -5.99
N SER A 97 6.26 -8.65 -7.06
CA SER A 97 6.76 -8.28 -8.39
C SER A 97 5.74 -8.60 -9.45
N GLN A 98 5.62 -7.69 -10.42
CA GLN A 98 4.79 -7.90 -11.59
C GLN A 98 5.37 -9.00 -12.49
N LEU A 99 4.59 -10.03 -12.78
CA LEU A 99 4.88 -11.01 -13.84
C LEU A 99 4.25 -10.60 -15.17
N ARG A 100 3.06 -9.99 -15.12
CA ARG A 100 2.35 -9.45 -16.28
C ARG A 100 1.72 -8.11 -15.92
N GLY A 101 1.88 -7.11 -16.79
CA GLY A 101 1.31 -5.78 -16.55
C GLY A 101 1.95 -4.71 -17.43
N PRO A 102 1.71 -3.41 -17.13
CA PRO A 102 2.09 -2.29 -17.98
C PRO A 102 3.58 -1.93 -17.93
N TYR A 103 4.31 -2.42 -16.94
CA TYR A 103 5.73 -2.11 -16.78
C TYR A 103 6.63 -3.17 -17.43
N LYS A 104 7.87 -2.81 -17.75
CA LYS A 104 8.93 -3.78 -18.10
C LYS A 104 9.43 -4.48 -16.85
N HIS A 105 9.52 -3.75 -15.75
CA HIS A 105 9.89 -4.22 -14.43
C HIS A 105 9.06 -3.48 -13.38
N TRP A 106 8.61 -4.22 -12.36
CA TRP A 106 7.97 -3.69 -11.16
C TRP A 106 8.31 -4.60 -10.00
N HIS A 107 8.94 -4.05 -8.99
CA HIS A 107 9.30 -4.70 -7.75
C HIS A 107 8.95 -3.78 -6.61
N HIS A 108 8.09 -4.23 -5.72
CA HIS A 108 7.52 -3.43 -4.65
C HIS A 108 7.76 -4.10 -3.30
N GLU A 109 8.48 -3.42 -2.44
CA GLU A 109 8.71 -3.82 -1.06
C GLU A 109 7.88 -2.95 -0.13
N HIS A 110 7.16 -3.61 0.76
CA HIS A 110 6.43 -3.03 1.88
C HIS A 110 7.13 -3.37 3.17
N VAL A 111 7.47 -2.36 3.98
CA VAL A 111 8.15 -2.54 5.27
C VAL A 111 7.33 -1.87 6.37
N PHE A 112 7.22 -2.57 7.51
CA PHE A 112 6.46 -2.14 8.68
C PHE A 112 7.39 -2.08 9.89
N GLU A 113 7.75 -0.87 10.30
CA GLU A 113 8.66 -0.63 11.43
C GLU A 113 7.88 -0.16 12.65
N GLU A 114 8.15 -0.74 13.79
CA GLU A 114 7.63 -0.24 15.05
C GLU A 114 8.33 1.06 15.44
N ILE A 115 7.55 2.03 15.84
CA ILE A 115 8.03 3.28 16.43
C ILE A 115 7.24 3.61 17.70
N ASP A 116 7.73 4.54 18.48
CA ASP A 116 7.07 5.00 19.71
C ASP A 116 6.77 3.84 20.70
N GLY A 117 7.76 2.93 20.89
CA GLY A 117 7.63 1.78 21.79
C GLY A 117 6.58 0.76 21.35
N GLY A 118 6.37 0.57 20.05
CA GLY A 118 5.41 -0.38 19.47
C GLY A 118 3.96 0.14 19.39
N ARG A 119 3.70 1.36 19.85
CA ARG A 119 2.36 1.96 19.79
C ARG A 119 1.99 2.47 18.39
N LYS A 120 2.99 2.71 17.55
CA LYS A 120 2.82 3.24 16.21
C LYS A 120 3.64 2.43 15.22
N THR A 121 3.24 2.51 13.97
CA THR A 121 3.91 1.84 12.84
C THR A 121 4.31 2.85 11.78
N LEU A 122 5.55 2.79 11.34
CA LEU A 122 6.03 3.47 10.16
C LEU A 122 5.95 2.49 8.98
N VAL A 123 5.00 2.73 8.08
CA VAL A 123 4.86 1.98 6.83
C VAL A 123 5.71 2.65 5.75
N LYS A 124 6.54 1.87 5.08
CA LYS A 124 7.40 2.33 3.99
C LYS A 124 7.12 1.51 2.74
N ASP A 125 6.97 2.19 1.60
CA ASP A 125 6.94 1.57 0.28
C ASP A 125 8.23 1.91 -0.46
N ASN A 126 8.80 0.91 -1.11
CA ASN A 126 9.96 1.05 -1.99
C ASN A 126 9.68 0.31 -3.30
N VAL A 127 9.42 1.08 -4.36
CA VAL A 127 9.07 0.52 -5.67
C VAL A 127 10.19 0.82 -6.67
N HIS A 128 10.83 -0.22 -7.18
CA HIS A 128 11.69 -0.11 -8.35
C HIS A 128 10.87 -0.48 -9.60
N TYR A 129 10.81 0.43 -10.57
CA TYR A 129 10.05 0.19 -11.79
C TYR A 129 10.73 0.72 -13.05
N VAL A 130 10.49 0.02 -14.16
CA VAL A 130 10.92 0.41 -15.50
C VAL A 130 9.69 0.56 -16.39
N PRO A 131 9.31 1.76 -16.80
CA PRO A 131 8.14 1.97 -17.64
C PRO A 131 8.39 1.49 -19.08
N ARG A 132 7.30 1.16 -19.78
CA ARG A 132 7.33 1.02 -21.23
C ARG A 132 7.20 2.40 -21.89
N GLY A 133 7.79 2.61 -23.05
CA GLY A 133 7.68 3.86 -23.81
C GLY A 133 8.69 4.96 -23.48
N GLY A 134 9.70 4.67 -22.62
CA GLY A 134 10.84 5.55 -22.38
C GLY A 134 10.52 6.81 -21.56
N LEU A 135 11.42 7.82 -21.65
CA LEU A 135 11.38 9.04 -20.85
C LEU A 135 10.13 9.89 -21.04
N ILE A 136 9.63 10.01 -22.27
CA ILE A 136 8.45 10.84 -22.59
C ILE A 136 7.21 10.25 -21.93
N VAL A 137 6.97 8.95 -22.10
CA VAL A 137 5.83 8.26 -21.49
C VAL A 137 5.94 8.31 -19.96
N HIS A 138 7.14 8.11 -19.42
CA HIS A 138 7.35 8.25 -17.97
C HIS A 138 6.99 9.66 -17.48
N LYS A 139 7.51 10.70 -18.12
CA LYS A 139 7.34 12.09 -17.65
C LYS A 139 5.89 12.54 -17.68
N TYR A 140 5.16 12.23 -18.75
CA TYR A 140 3.83 12.79 -18.98
C TYR A 140 2.66 11.89 -18.55
N PHE A 141 2.90 10.59 -18.38
CA PHE A 141 1.84 9.63 -18.01
C PHE A 141 2.19 8.86 -16.73
N VAL A 142 3.29 8.10 -16.73
CA VAL A 142 3.56 7.16 -15.63
C VAL A 142 3.83 7.87 -14.30
N LYS A 143 4.70 8.89 -14.31
CA LYS A 143 5.04 9.61 -13.08
C LYS A 143 3.83 10.36 -12.47
N PRO A 144 3.03 11.11 -13.24
CA PRO A 144 1.81 11.75 -12.72
C PRO A 144 0.80 10.74 -12.18
N ASP A 145 0.59 9.61 -12.87
CA ASP A 145 -0.34 8.57 -12.43
C ASP A 145 0.11 7.93 -11.12
N LEU A 146 1.39 7.56 -11.01
CA LEU A 146 1.93 6.99 -9.79
C LEU A 146 1.82 7.95 -8.60
N LEU A 147 2.11 9.25 -8.81
CA LEU A 147 1.93 10.25 -7.76
C LEU A 147 0.49 10.32 -7.28
N LYS A 148 -0.49 10.34 -8.20
CA LYS A 148 -1.93 10.34 -7.86
C LYS A 148 -2.36 9.06 -7.13
N ILE A 149 -1.89 7.90 -7.60
CA ILE A 149 -2.24 6.60 -7.01
C ILE A 149 -1.71 6.50 -5.58
N PHE A 150 -0.43 6.80 -5.37
CA PHE A 150 0.18 6.70 -4.05
C PHE A 150 -0.31 7.79 -3.09
N GLN A 151 -0.63 9.00 -3.59
CA GLN A 151 -1.28 10.03 -2.78
C GLN A 151 -2.65 9.57 -2.29
N TYR A 152 -3.50 9.10 -3.19
CA TYR A 152 -4.82 8.58 -2.85
C TYR A 152 -4.71 7.43 -1.83
N ARG A 153 -3.77 6.49 -2.04
CA ARG A 153 -3.52 5.38 -1.11
C ARG A 153 -3.20 5.89 0.29
N GLN A 154 -2.27 6.85 0.41
CA GLN A 154 -1.91 7.43 1.70
C GLN A 154 -3.09 8.13 2.38
N ASP A 155 -3.91 8.85 1.63
CA ASP A 155 -5.09 9.55 2.16
C ASP A 155 -6.14 8.54 2.64
N ARG A 156 -6.42 7.47 1.86
CA ARG A 156 -7.36 6.42 2.27
C ARG A 156 -6.87 5.61 3.48
N ILE A 157 -5.60 5.30 3.54
CA ILE A 157 -4.99 4.63 4.71
C ILE A 157 -5.15 5.52 5.94
N ARG A 158 -4.92 6.82 5.82
CA ARG A 158 -5.10 7.78 6.93
C ARG A 158 -6.56 7.85 7.40
N GLU A 159 -7.52 7.85 6.48
CA GLU A 159 -8.94 7.82 6.81
C GLU A 159 -9.32 6.53 7.54
N ILE A 160 -8.98 5.36 6.98
CA ILE A 160 -9.31 4.04 7.53
C ILE A 160 -8.76 3.88 8.94
N PHE A 161 -7.47 4.16 9.12
CA PHE A 161 -6.83 3.98 10.43
C PHE A 161 -7.11 5.13 11.40
N GLY A 162 -7.37 6.33 10.92
CA GLY A 162 -7.81 7.45 11.76
C GLY A 162 -9.22 7.27 12.33
N GLU A 163 -10.09 6.55 11.67
CA GLU A 163 -11.39 6.13 12.20
C GLU A 163 -11.25 5.05 13.26
N GLN A 164 -10.35 4.07 13.06
CA GLN A 164 -10.06 3.02 14.02
C GLN A 164 -9.43 3.57 15.31
N ASP A 165 -8.49 4.48 15.20
CA ASP A 165 -7.84 5.15 16.35
C ASP A 165 -8.88 5.86 17.23
N ARG A 166 -9.81 6.60 16.62
CA ARG A 166 -10.93 7.25 17.33
C ARG A 166 -11.87 6.25 18.00
N ALA A 167 -12.18 5.13 17.36
CA ALA A 167 -13.05 4.10 17.92
C ALA A 167 -12.42 3.43 19.16
N ILE A 168 -11.11 3.19 19.13
CA ILE A 168 -10.35 2.65 20.25
C ILE A 168 -10.31 3.64 21.42
N GLU A 169 -10.09 4.93 21.15
CA GLU A 169 -10.12 5.98 22.19
C GLU A 169 -11.48 6.09 22.87
N VAL A 170 -12.57 6.09 22.12
CA VAL A 170 -13.94 6.12 22.66
C VAL A 170 -14.22 4.90 23.53
N SER A 171 -13.80 3.71 23.09
CA SER A 171 -13.98 2.46 23.85
C SER A 171 -13.18 2.47 25.16
N ARG A 172 -11.96 3.01 25.17
CA ARG A 172 -11.14 3.17 26.38
C ARG A 172 -11.75 4.18 27.36
N CYS A 173 -12.26 5.31 26.86
CA CYS A 173 -12.96 6.29 27.71
C CYS A 173 -14.23 5.70 28.36
N ALA A 174 -14.99 4.89 27.62
CA ALA A 174 -16.19 4.24 28.12
C ALA A 174 -15.89 3.21 29.25
N SER A 175 -14.76 2.49 29.15
CA SER A 175 -14.34 1.52 30.17
C SER A 175 -13.86 2.17 31.46
N PHE A 176 -13.29 3.38 31.41
CA PHE A 176 -12.88 4.12 32.62
C PHE A 176 -14.03 4.75 33.42
N THR A 177 -15.20 4.94 32.80
CA THR A 177 -16.39 5.49 33.49
C THR A 177 -17.21 4.45 34.24
N VAL A 178 -16.99 3.17 34.03
CA VAL A 178 -17.73 2.10 34.71
C VAL A 178 -17.10 1.70 36.06
N ASP A 179 -15.79 1.90 36.25
CA ASP A 179 -15.08 1.53 37.48
C ASP A 179 -15.10 2.59 38.57
N SER A 180 -15.74 3.74 38.35
CA SER A 180 -15.79 4.83 39.35
C SER A 180 -17.12 4.92 40.15
N GLN A 181 -17.98 3.89 40.07
CA GLN A 181 -19.19 3.76 40.86
C GLN A 181 -19.27 2.37 41.56
N GLY A 182 -18.24 2.03 42.31
CA GLY A 182 -18.21 0.88 43.20
C GLY A 182 -17.73 1.27 44.57
#